data_b4ebfeeb451a859ecb454db0051965a4
#
_entry.id   b4ebfeeb451a859ecb454db0051965a4
#
_cell.length_a   1.000
_cell.length_b   1.000
_cell.length_c   1.000
_cell.angle_alpha   90.00
_cell.angle_beta   90.00
_cell.angle_gamma   90.00
#
_symmetry.space_group_name_H-M   'P 1'
#
loop_
_entity.id
_entity.type
_entity.pdbx_description
1 polymer ?
#
loop_
_entity_poly.entity_id
_entity_poly.type
_entity_poly.pdbx_seq_one_letter_code
_entity_poly.pdbx_strand_id
1 'polypeptide(L)'
;MLPILLNAQIINLEEKDGTRIENAYYKDVNNFFDQFEGTYSYTNGTTELTMVFKKITNWYNSGYYQDLLAGEVKFVKDGVLKFDNLSRINQNLAHKYEHHIIGNSIIQPSEL
;
A
#
# COMPACT_ATOMS: atom_id res chain seq x y z
N MET A 1 -4.29 -34.82 15.68
CA MET A 1 -3.23 -34.39 14.78
C MET A 1 -3.04 -32.89 14.89
N LEU A 2 -1.85 -32.50 15.19
CA LEU A 2 -1.53 -31.07 15.21
C LEU A 2 -1.43 -30.59 13.79
N PRO A 3 -2.15 -29.52 13.43
CA PRO A 3 -1.92 -28.89 12.14
C PRO A 3 -0.46 -28.45 12.12
N ILE A 4 0.19 -28.75 11.03
CA ILE A 4 1.51 -28.18 10.78
C ILE A 4 1.27 -26.70 10.55
N LEU A 5 1.56 -25.93 11.58
CA LEU A 5 1.59 -24.50 11.40
C LEU A 5 2.87 -24.17 10.67
N LEU A 6 2.74 -24.07 9.35
CA LEU A 6 3.79 -23.46 8.58
C LEU A 6 3.75 -21.99 8.93
N ASN A 7 4.45 -21.62 9.98
CA ASN A 7 4.63 -20.23 10.30
C ASN A 7 5.48 -19.62 9.19
N ALA A 8 4.88 -18.79 8.36
CA ALA A 8 5.65 -17.97 7.47
C ALA A 8 6.67 -17.19 8.29
N GLN A 9 7.93 -17.16 7.84
CA GLN A 9 8.94 -16.33 8.47
C GLN A 9 8.47 -14.87 8.36
N ILE A 10 8.33 -14.20 9.50
CA ILE A 10 7.97 -12.79 9.54
C ILE A 10 9.24 -11.97 9.51
N ILE A 11 9.33 -11.08 8.53
CA ILE A 11 10.45 -10.16 8.38
C ILE A 11 9.89 -8.75 8.47
N ASN A 12 10.53 -7.91 9.29
CA ASN A 12 10.16 -6.51 9.35
C ASN A 12 10.35 -5.86 7.97
N LEU A 13 9.31 -5.23 7.45
CA LEU A 13 9.35 -4.59 6.15
C LEU A 13 10.47 -3.54 6.05
N GLU A 14 10.82 -2.90 7.17
CA GLU A 14 11.93 -1.95 7.25
C GLU A 14 13.29 -2.59 6.95
N GLU A 15 13.40 -3.90 7.10
CA GLU A 15 14.62 -4.66 6.87
C GLU A 15 14.67 -5.31 5.49
N LYS A 16 13.69 -5.02 4.64
CA LYS A 16 13.62 -5.56 3.29
C LYS A 16 14.81 -5.05 2.47
N ASP A 17 15.65 -5.97 2.01
CA ASP A 17 16.90 -5.65 1.33
C ASP A 17 16.93 -6.06 -0.14
N GLY A 18 15.77 -6.43 -0.69
CA GLY A 18 15.69 -6.92 -2.07
C GLY A 18 15.85 -8.43 -2.18
N THR A 19 16.26 -9.11 -1.12
CA THR A 19 16.29 -10.58 -1.09
C THR A 19 14.87 -11.11 -1.01
N ARG A 20 14.53 -12.06 -1.87
CA ARG A 20 13.23 -12.71 -1.83
C ARG A 20 13.35 -14.03 -1.07
N ILE A 21 12.69 -14.11 0.06
CA ILE A 21 12.59 -15.36 0.83
C ILE A 21 11.21 -15.94 0.57
N GLU A 22 11.18 -17.14 -0.01
CA GLU A 22 9.92 -17.79 -0.38
C GLU A 22 9.04 -18.01 0.84
N ASN A 23 7.75 -17.70 0.70
CA ASN A 23 6.73 -17.79 1.73
C ASN A 23 6.97 -16.89 2.96
N ALA A 24 7.95 -16.01 2.93
CA ALA A 24 8.12 -15.03 3.99
C ALA A 24 7.00 -13.98 3.97
N TYR A 25 6.74 -13.41 5.14
CA TYR A 25 5.81 -12.29 5.27
C TYR A 25 6.60 -11.04 5.66
N TYR A 26 6.68 -10.10 4.74
CA TYR A 26 7.30 -8.80 4.98
C TYR A 26 6.25 -7.88 5.59
N LYS A 27 6.27 -7.79 6.89
CA LYS A 27 5.23 -7.15 7.68
C LYS A 27 5.64 -5.76 8.15
N ASP A 28 4.70 -4.85 8.12
CA ASP A 28 4.83 -3.53 8.74
C ASP A 28 4.62 -3.67 10.26
N VAL A 29 5.64 -4.19 10.95
CA VAL A 29 5.54 -4.57 12.37
C VAL A 29 5.36 -3.37 13.30
N ASN A 30 5.77 -2.19 12.87
CA ASN A 30 5.66 -0.95 13.65
C ASN A 30 4.47 -0.10 13.25
N ASN A 31 3.60 -0.62 12.39
CA ASN A 31 2.41 0.08 11.89
C ASN A 31 2.75 1.44 11.26
N PHE A 32 3.87 1.49 10.54
CA PHE A 32 4.34 2.71 9.90
C PHE A 32 3.35 3.24 8.87
N PHE A 33 2.71 2.34 8.11
CA PHE A 33 1.75 2.73 7.09
C PHE A 33 0.46 3.30 7.67
N ASP A 34 0.12 2.97 8.91
CA ASP A 34 -1.14 3.38 9.52
C ASP A 34 -1.30 4.90 9.59
N GLN A 35 -0.20 5.62 9.77
CA GLN A 35 -0.22 7.08 9.85
C GLN A 35 -0.61 7.75 8.53
N PHE A 36 -0.51 7.04 7.42
CA PHE A 36 -0.83 7.58 6.10
C PHE A 36 -2.25 7.25 5.65
N GLU A 37 -2.94 6.36 6.35
CA GLU A 37 -4.31 6.02 5.98
C GLU A 37 -5.21 7.24 6.11
N GLY A 38 -6.11 7.40 5.16
CA GLY A 38 -7.08 8.48 5.18
C GLY A 38 -7.27 9.11 3.81
N THR A 39 -8.03 10.19 3.80
CA THR A 39 -8.33 10.96 2.60
C THR A 39 -7.71 12.33 2.72
N TYR A 40 -6.99 12.73 1.69
CA TYR A 40 -6.27 14.01 1.64
C TYR A 40 -6.79 14.81 0.47
N SER A 41 -7.05 16.09 0.68
CA SER A 41 -7.55 16.98 -0.37
C SER A 41 -6.69 18.23 -0.45
N TYR A 42 -6.42 18.63 -1.68
CA TYR A 42 -5.77 19.89 -2.00
C TYR A 42 -6.62 20.63 -3.01
N THR A 43 -6.87 21.90 -2.78
CA THR A 43 -7.62 22.75 -3.71
C THR A 43 -6.84 24.02 -4.01
N ASN A 44 -6.91 24.45 -5.28
CA ASN A 44 -6.36 25.71 -5.72
C ASN A 44 -7.31 26.26 -6.78
N GLY A 45 -8.17 27.21 -6.37
CA GLY A 45 -9.23 27.70 -7.23
C GLY A 45 -10.22 26.59 -7.58
N THR A 46 -10.39 26.32 -8.87
CA THR A 46 -11.28 25.27 -9.38
C THR A 46 -10.55 23.96 -9.67
N THR A 47 -9.29 23.87 -9.24
CA THR A 47 -8.49 22.63 -9.35
C THR A 47 -8.51 21.92 -8.00
N GLU A 48 -8.79 20.63 -8.04
CA GLU A 48 -8.87 19.76 -6.86
C GLU A 48 -8.08 18.49 -7.07
N LEU A 49 -7.30 18.10 -6.07
CA LEU A 49 -6.65 16.81 -6.01
C LEU A 49 -7.08 16.11 -4.73
N THR A 50 -7.65 14.93 -4.85
CA THR A 50 -8.01 14.12 -3.69
C THR A 50 -7.30 12.78 -3.79
N MET A 51 -6.69 12.35 -2.69
CA MET A 51 -6.02 11.06 -2.59
C MET A 51 -6.55 10.30 -1.39
N VAL A 52 -6.78 9.01 -1.56
CA VAL A 52 -7.14 8.13 -0.47
C VAL A 52 -6.09 7.05 -0.33
N PHE A 53 -5.66 6.77 0.91
CA PHE A 53 -4.67 5.75 1.20
C PHE A 53 -5.24 4.72 2.16
N LYS A 54 -4.90 3.47 1.92
CA LYS A 54 -5.32 2.34 2.74
C LYS A 54 -4.19 1.32 2.85
N LYS A 55 -3.92 0.86 4.06
CA LYS A 55 -3.00 -0.23 4.30
C LYS A 55 -3.64 -1.55 3.87
N ILE A 56 -2.91 -2.35 3.13
CA ILE A 56 -3.30 -3.70 2.75
C ILE A 56 -2.30 -4.65 3.41
N THR A 57 -2.83 -5.61 4.15
CA THR A 57 -1.99 -6.52 4.92
C THR A 57 -1.95 -7.90 4.30
N ASN A 58 -0.82 -8.58 4.48
CA ASN A 58 -0.63 -9.98 4.15
C ASN A 58 -1.02 -10.31 2.71
N TRP A 59 -0.70 -9.43 1.79
CA TRP A 59 -0.98 -9.66 0.37
C TRP A 59 0.06 -10.61 -0.22
N TYR A 60 -0.43 -11.66 -0.89
CA TYR A 60 0.44 -12.64 -1.55
C TYR A 60 0.93 -12.08 -2.89
N ASN A 61 2.25 -12.02 -3.05
CA ASN A 61 2.89 -11.50 -4.25
C ASN A 61 3.87 -12.54 -4.79
N SER A 62 3.35 -13.51 -5.56
CA SER A 62 4.18 -14.45 -6.35
C SER A 62 5.33 -15.09 -5.56
N GLY A 63 5.01 -15.71 -4.44
CA GLY A 63 5.97 -16.48 -3.65
C GLY A 63 6.28 -15.89 -2.28
N TYR A 64 5.80 -14.71 -1.96
CA TYR A 64 5.93 -14.13 -0.63
C TYR A 64 4.72 -13.25 -0.30
N TYR A 65 4.61 -12.88 0.97
CA TYR A 65 3.53 -12.03 1.47
C TYR A 65 4.12 -10.68 1.87
N GLN A 66 3.33 -9.63 1.80
CA GLN A 66 3.78 -8.32 2.26
C GLN A 66 2.60 -7.43 2.64
N ASP A 67 2.89 -6.48 3.52
CA ASP A 67 2.04 -5.32 3.74
C ASP A 67 2.42 -4.23 2.74
N LEU A 68 1.45 -3.43 2.36
CA LEU A 68 1.68 -2.30 1.47
C LEU A 68 0.67 -1.20 1.75
N LEU A 69 0.98 -0.01 1.27
CA LEU A 69 0.06 1.13 1.27
C LEU A 69 -0.44 1.32 -0.15
N ALA A 70 -1.75 1.25 -0.34
CA ALA A 70 -2.37 1.49 -1.63
C ALA A 70 -3.03 2.87 -1.63
N GLY A 71 -3.04 3.53 -2.77
CA GLY A 71 -3.68 4.81 -2.93
C GLY A 71 -4.44 4.94 -4.24
N GLU A 72 -5.47 5.77 -4.21
CA GLU A 72 -6.26 6.12 -5.38
C GLU A 72 -6.48 7.62 -5.42
N VAL A 73 -6.82 8.14 -6.60
CA VAL A 73 -6.79 9.58 -6.88
C VAL A 73 -8.04 10.03 -7.61
N LYS A 74 -8.49 11.22 -7.26
CA LYS A 74 -9.47 11.98 -8.03
C LYS A 74 -8.84 13.31 -8.42
N PHE A 75 -8.98 13.73 -9.67
CA PHE A 75 -8.43 14.97 -10.14
C PHE A 75 -9.46 15.77 -10.93
N VAL A 76 -9.67 17.03 -10.49
CA VAL A 76 -10.50 18.03 -11.15
C VAL A 76 -9.60 19.18 -11.55
N LYS A 77 -9.59 19.56 -12.80
CA LYS A 77 -8.80 20.69 -13.30
C LYS A 77 -9.73 21.72 -13.92
N ASP A 78 -9.63 22.97 -13.45
CA ASP A 78 -10.42 24.09 -13.94
C ASP A 78 -11.94 23.78 -13.96
N GLY A 79 -12.42 23.11 -12.90
CA GLY A 79 -13.81 22.72 -12.74
C GLY A 79 -14.24 21.51 -13.55
N VAL A 80 -13.31 20.88 -14.28
CA VAL A 80 -13.61 19.71 -15.12
C VAL A 80 -13.03 18.47 -14.48
N LEU A 81 -13.88 17.47 -14.23
CA LEU A 81 -13.43 16.17 -13.71
C LEU A 81 -12.57 15.47 -14.77
N LYS A 82 -11.30 15.21 -14.42
CA LYS A 82 -10.38 14.50 -15.32
C LYS A 82 -10.43 13.00 -15.07
N PHE A 83 -10.42 12.58 -13.82
CA PHE A 83 -10.62 11.19 -13.43
C PHE A 83 -11.01 11.11 -11.96
N ASP A 84 -11.67 10.01 -11.62
CA ASP A 84 -12.06 9.71 -10.25
C ASP A 84 -11.96 8.19 -10.05
N ASN A 85 -10.91 7.76 -9.36
CA ASN A 85 -10.66 6.36 -9.08
C ASN A 85 -10.74 6.03 -7.59
N LEU A 86 -11.26 6.95 -6.78
CA LEU A 86 -11.27 6.79 -5.32
C LEU A 86 -11.94 5.50 -4.86
N SER A 87 -13.03 5.10 -5.52
CA SER A 87 -13.77 3.89 -5.13
C SER A 87 -12.97 2.61 -5.31
N ARG A 88 -11.93 2.62 -6.14
CA ARG A 88 -11.08 1.44 -6.36
C ARG A 88 -10.34 1.02 -5.10
N ILE A 89 -10.18 1.93 -4.14
CA ILE A 89 -9.43 1.62 -2.90
C ILE A 89 -10.05 0.45 -2.12
N ASN A 90 -11.35 0.26 -2.23
CA ASN A 90 -12.08 -0.81 -1.54
C ASN A 90 -12.32 -2.04 -2.41
N GLN A 91 -11.84 -2.03 -3.65
CA GLN A 91 -12.02 -3.17 -4.55
C GLN A 91 -10.97 -4.24 -4.25
N ASN A 92 -11.41 -5.50 -4.33
CA ASN A 92 -10.51 -6.63 -4.18
C ASN A 92 -9.84 -6.92 -5.54
N LEU A 93 -8.82 -6.17 -5.86
CA LEU A 93 -8.10 -6.30 -7.12
C LEU A 93 -7.24 -7.56 -7.12
N ALA A 94 -7.18 -8.23 -8.26
CA ALA A 94 -6.35 -9.43 -8.43
C ALA A 94 -4.87 -9.13 -8.19
N HIS A 95 -4.42 -7.96 -8.66
CA HIS A 95 -3.08 -7.46 -8.40
C HIS A 95 -3.18 -6.12 -7.68
N LYS A 96 -2.54 -6.01 -6.50
CA LYS A 96 -2.57 -4.76 -5.73
C LYS A 96 -1.85 -3.63 -6.44
N TYR A 97 -0.94 -3.96 -7.35
CA TYR A 97 -0.28 -2.97 -8.20
C TYR A 97 -1.22 -2.33 -9.25
N GLU A 98 -2.46 -2.77 -9.33
CA GLU A 98 -3.48 -2.10 -10.15
C GLU A 98 -4.01 -0.82 -9.49
N HIS A 99 -3.72 -0.58 -8.21
CA HIS A 99 -3.96 0.72 -7.61
C HIS A 99 -3.00 1.76 -8.20
N HIS A 100 -3.44 3.00 -8.28
CA HIS A 100 -2.67 4.06 -8.92
C HIS A 100 -1.44 4.47 -8.11
N ILE A 101 -1.47 4.28 -6.79
CA ILE A 101 -0.36 4.57 -5.90
C ILE A 101 -0.06 3.34 -5.07
N ILE A 102 1.21 2.95 -5.02
CA ILE A 102 1.67 1.81 -4.22
C ILE A 102 2.92 2.22 -3.45
N GLY A 103 2.87 2.05 -2.13
CA GLY A 103 4.03 2.13 -1.27
C GLY A 103 4.30 0.76 -0.64
N ASN A 104 5.44 0.16 -0.96
CA ASN A 104 5.76 -1.20 -0.52
C ASN A 104 7.15 -1.32 0.12
N SER A 105 7.75 -0.21 0.47
CA SER A 105 9.05 -0.16 1.13
C SER A 105 9.06 0.97 2.14
N ILE A 106 9.84 0.78 3.20
CA ILE A 106 10.06 1.81 4.21
C ILE A 106 11.55 2.15 4.16
N ILE A 107 11.86 3.42 3.85
CA ILE A 107 13.22 3.89 3.79
C ILE A 107 13.54 4.57 5.10
N GLN A 108 14.58 4.10 5.77
CA GLN A 108 15.03 4.71 7.02
C GLN A 108 15.73 6.04 6.74
N PRO A 109 15.60 7.06 7.62
CA PRO A 109 16.27 8.35 7.41
C PRO A 109 17.78 8.22 7.20
N SER A 110 18.42 7.23 7.80
CA SER A 110 19.85 6.98 7.64
C SER A 110 20.24 6.49 6.25
N GLU A 111 19.28 6.13 5.42
CA GLU A 111 19.51 5.64 4.06
C GLU A 111 19.26 6.72 3.00
N LEU A 112 18.86 7.89 3.41
CA LEU A 112 18.54 9.00 2.51
C LEU A 112 19.79 9.82 2.12
#